data_f0e50f6a766d18854116718657c00bba
#
_entry.id   f0e50f6a766d18854116718657c00bba
#
_cell.length_a   1.000
_cell.length_b   1.000
_cell.length_c   1.000
_cell.angle_alpha   90.00
_cell.angle_beta   90.00
_cell.angle_gamma   90.00
#
_symmetry.space_group_name_H-M   'P 1'
#
loop_
_entity.id
_entity.type
_entity.pdbx_description
1 polymer ?
#
loop_
_entity_poly.entity_id
_entity_poly.type
_entity_poly.pdbx_seq_one_letter_code
_entity_poly.pdbx_strand_id
1 'polypeptide(L)'
;MQTVQPARLKAGITHNDLPAPVAQVAGSTTVLRGRALVIWDPKAPAGTKKLDAIDTDQITPAADCVSESLETLDEKWKAGSFRYLMPDFRPRVHSGQTFVIAGDRFAIGSSREMSPAGLKGVAEEAGLEMVIICGNNMGDIFRRNSFNLGLHVVQCPDAVADAQDNDEFTFDPVTRAIANVTQSKSYTPVPLSPKEEEIRRGGGIFAVGRREFRASVVTPPVLDWPDAELAKTMTTTEQILWAHRVDKDLKRSDFKPGATIRAYADLLPASDGTAPFSIHTFNQITGGKLIYPRQAAVANDHFVFTGKDEDDKQTSIGREFAAAQQMAKPYYADPGDGIFHFYFPEQGLVLPGQFIPGADSHSRAYGAYGAIGIGVGSTTLGFGWSTGYIYTTLAKQRRVVFTGKLPAWVGGKDIVLELLRRWGAKQSQTMSVEFVDAAKQLPMVYRNTIANMMAEAEAFNGIFAQDEITTEWY
;
A
#
# COMPACT_ATOMS: atom_id res chain seq x y z
N MET A 1 -24.37 11.41 -2.49
CA MET A 1 -23.02 10.85 -2.68
C MET A 1 -22.21 11.82 -3.51
N GLN A 2 -20.99 12.14 -3.09
CA GLN A 2 -20.10 12.92 -3.94
C GLN A 2 -19.68 12.03 -5.11
N THR A 3 -19.91 12.53 -6.32
CA THR A 3 -19.44 11.85 -7.54
C THR A 3 -17.93 12.05 -7.63
N VAL A 4 -17.20 10.99 -7.88
CA VAL A 4 -15.77 11.06 -8.21
C VAL A 4 -15.61 12.04 -9.38
N GLN A 5 -14.78 13.07 -9.22
CA GLN A 5 -14.49 14.03 -10.27
C GLN A 5 -13.33 13.51 -11.12
N PRO A 6 -13.47 13.47 -12.46
CA PRO A 6 -12.36 13.06 -13.31
C PRO A 6 -11.21 14.09 -13.22
N ALA A 7 -10.01 13.60 -13.48
CA ALA A 7 -8.88 14.48 -13.69
C ALA A 7 -9.15 15.45 -14.84
N ARG A 8 -8.60 16.63 -14.73
CA ARG A 8 -8.61 17.62 -15.81
C ARG A 8 -7.22 18.13 -16.11
N LEU A 9 -7.01 18.53 -17.35
CA LEU A 9 -5.78 19.20 -17.75
C LEU A 9 -5.69 20.58 -17.08
N LYS A 10 -4.50 21.00 -16.72
CA LYS A 10 -4.23 22.39 -16.30
C LYS A 10 -4.51 23.34 -17.47
N ALA A 11 -4.84 24.61 -17.17
CA ALA A 11 -5.08 25.62 -18.18
C ALA A 11 -3.89 25.74 -19.15
N GLY A 12 -4.17 25.77 -20.45
CA GLY A 12 -3.16 25.86 -21.51
C GLY A 12 -2.45 24.54 -21.84
N ILE A 13 -2.76 23.43 -21.17
CA ILE A 13 -2.20 22.11 -21.43
C ILE A 13 -3.13 21.32 -22.35
N THR A 14 -2.56 20.62 -23.31
CA THR A 14 -3.23 19.72 -24.24
C THR A 14 -2.78 18.28 -24.05
N HIS A 15 -3.47 17.32 -24.64
CA HIS A 15 -3.06 15.91 -24.60
C HIS A 15 -1.68 15.65 -25.21
N ASN A 16 -1.22 16.53 -26.15
CA ASN A 16 0.09 16.41 -26.76
C ASN A 16 1.23 16.79 -25.83
N ASP A 17 0.93 17.58 -24.80
CA ASP A 17 1.92 18.02 -23.80
C ASP A 17 2.16 16.99 -22.70
N LEU A 18 1.35 15.93 -22.67
CA LEU A 18 1.47 14.87 -21.67
C LEU A 18 2.69 13.96 -21.95
N PRO A 19 3.32 13.37 -20.94
CA PRO A 19 4.40 12.42 -21.14
C PRO A 19 4.02 11.32 -22.12
N ALA A 20 4.91 11.01 -23.06
CA ALA A 20 4.67 9.96 -24.05
C ALA A 20 4.37 8.62 -23.33
N PRO A 21 3.47 7.78 -23.89
CA PRO A 21 3.34 6.41 -23.42
C PRO A 21 4.71 5.73 -23.52
N VAL A 22 5.20 5.21 -22.41
CA VAL A 22 6.40 4.37 -22.45
C VAL A 22 6.00 3.12 -23.22
N ALA A 23 6.75 2.79 -24.29
CA ALA A 23 6.63 1.50 -24.93
C ALA A 23 6.75 0.43 -23.83
N GLN A 24 6.01 -0.70 -23.99
CA GLN A 24 6.21 -1.82 -23.08
C GLN A 24 7.70 -2.15 -23.14
N VAL A 25 8.43 -1.72 -22.12
CA VAL A 25 9.77 -2.23 -21.90
C VAL A 25 9.50 -3.68 -21.53
N ALA A 26 9.80 -4.57 -22.46
CA ALA A 26 9.96 -5.96 -22.09
C ALA A 26 10.93 -5.90 -20.91
N GLY A 27 10.44 -6.18 -19.69
CA GLY A 27 11.28 -6.20 -18.51
C GLY A 27 12.51 -7.03 -18.85
N SER A 28 13.64 -6.76 -18.21
CA SER A 28 14.87 -7.50 -18.46
C SER A 28 14.57 -8.96 -18.77
N THR A 29 14.84 -9.41 -19.98
CA THR A 29 14.69 -10.82 -20.37
C THR A 29 15.93 -11.62 -19.96
N THR A 30 16.89 -10.92 -19.38
CA THR A 30 18.16 -11.51 -18.95
C THR A 30 17.95 -12.20 -17.60
N VAL A 31 18.35 -13.46 -17.52
CA VAL A 31 18.37 -14.22 -16.27
C VAL A 31 19.32 -13.51 -15.29
N LEU A 32 18.79 -13.10 -14.15
CA LEU A 32 19.56 -12.48 -13.08
C LEU A 32 20.39 -13.54 -12.39
N ARG A 33 21.64 -13.21 -12.05
CA ARG A 33 22.58 -14.07 -11.37
C ARG A 33 23.27 -13.31 -10.25
N GLY A 34 23.38 -13.93 -9.09
CA GLY A 34 24.03 -13.34 -7.93
C GLY A 34 24.17 -14.33 -6.79
N ARG A 35 24.74 -13.86 -5.69
CA ARG A 35 24.92 -14.70 -4.50
C ARG A 35 23.86 -14.41 -3.45
N ALA A 36 23.53 -15.44 -2.66
CA ALA A 36 22.60 -15.32 -1.54
C ALA A 36 23.19 -14.47 -0.42
N LEU A 37 22.36 -13.56 0.09
CA LEU A 37 22.54 -12.82 1.32
C LEU A 37 21.44 -13.29 2.27
N VAL A 38 21.80 -14.21 3.18
CA VAL A 38 20.82 -14.80 4.09
C VAL A 38 20.70 -13.97 5.37
N ILE A 39 19.46 -13.61 5.71
CA ILE A 39 19.17 -12.93 6.98
C ILE A 39 18.90 -14.01 8.03
N TRP A 40 19.89 -14.26 8.85
CA TRP A 40 19.83 -15.26 9.92
C TRP A 40 19.14 -14.73 11.16
N ASP A 41 18.41 -15.58 11.89
CA ASP A 41 17.84 -15.26 13.19
C ASP A 41 18.96 -15.16 14.24
N PRO A 42 19.24 -13.97 14.81
CA PRO A 42 20.31 -13.80 15.78
C PRO A 42 20.06 -14.51 17.12
N LYS A 43 18.85 -14.99 17.34
CA LYS A 43 18.45 -15.74 18.55
C LYS A 43 18.59 -17.25 18.39
N ALA A 44 18.80 -17.74 17.16
CA ALA A 44 19.00 -19.14 16.87
C ALA A 44 20.51 -19.45 16.75
N PRO A 45 20.93 -20.73 16.86
CA PRO A 45 22.30 -21.11 16.54
C PRO A 45 22.70 -20.64 15.15
N ALA A 46 23.92 -20.18 14.99
CA ALA A 46 24.40 -19.56 13.76
C ALA A 46 24.13 -20.46 12.53
N GLY A 47 23.52 -19.89 11.49
CA GLY A 47 23.24 -20.58 10.22
C GLY A 47 22.14 -21.64 10.25
N THR A 48 21.36 -21.74 11.33
CA THR A 48 20.32 -22.79 11.46
C THR A 48 18.92 -22.33 11.13
N LYS A 49 18.62 -21.05 11.31
CA LYS A 49 17.27 -20.50 11.09
C LYS A 49 17.33 -19.13 10.43
N LYS A 50 16.57 -18.96 9.35
CA LYS A 50 16.35 -17.67 8.72
C LYS A 50 15.43 -16.82 9.61
N LEU A 51 15.62 -15.49 9.60
CA LEU A 51 14.84 -14.59 10.42
C LEU A 51 13.42 -14.46 9.88
N ASP A 52 12.44 -14.76 10.72
CA ASP A 52 11.03 -14.57 10.46
C ASP A 52 10.55 -13.21 10.97
N ALA A 53 9.39 -12.78 10.49
CA ALA A 53 8.70 -11.59 10.98
C ALA A 53 9.54 -10.30 10.93
N ILE A 54 10.32 -10.14 9.87
CA ILE A 54 11.04 -8.89 9.61
C ILE A 54 10.00 -7.82 9.29
N ASP A 55 9.96 -6.77 10.08
CA ASP A 55 9.06 -5.64 9.85
C ASP A 55 9.75 -4.52 9.03
N THR A 56 8.93 -3.59 8.55
CA THR A 56 9.43 -2.48 7.73
C THR A 56 10.30 -1.49 8.51
N ASP A 57 10.21 -1.42 9.84
CA ASP A 57 11.12 -0.65 10.69
C ASP A 57 12.53 -1.24 10.69
N GLN A 58 12.65 -2.56 10.65
CA GLN A 58 13.92 -3.25 10.55
C GLN A 58 14.56 -3.10 9.16
N ILE A 59 13.73 -2.93 8.11
CA ILE A 59 14.22 -2.70 6.74
C ILE A 59 14.61 -1.23 6.57
N THR A 60 13.72 -0.29 6.93
CA THR A 60 13.97 1.16 6.83
C THR A 60 13.42 1.83 8.09
N PRO A 61 14.27 2.23 9.03
CA PRO A 61 13.85 2.91 10.27
C PRO A 61 13.06 4.18 9.99
N ALA A 62 12.12 4.52 10.88
CA ALA A 62 11.25 5.69 10.72
C ALA A 62 12.02 6.99 10.50
N ALA A 63 13.15 7.17 11.19
CA ALA A 63 14.00 8.35 11.03
C ALA A 63 14.61 8.50 9.62
N ASP A 64 14.69 7.41 8.86
CA ASP A 64 15.23 7.40 7.50
C ASP A 64 14.13 7.52 6.42
N CYS A 65 12.87 7.63 6.83
CA CYS A 65 11.75 7.77 5.89
C CYS A 65 11.50 9.22 5.42
N VAL A 66 12.22 10.19 5.98
CA VAL A 66 12.07 11.61 5.63
C VAL A 66 12.66 11.90 4.25
N SER A 67 11.95 12.67 3.44
CA SER A 67 12.41 13.13 2.11
C SER A 67 12.75 14.60 2.15
N GLU A 68 13.98 14.96 1.79
CA GLU A 68 14.42 16.35 1.77
C GLU A 68 14.07 17.08 0.46
N SER A 69 13.91 16.31 -0.62
CA SER A 69 13.49 16.82 -1.93
C SER A 69 12.95 15.70 -2.80
N LEU A 70 12.25 16.05 -3.87
CA LEU A 70 11.77 15.05 -4.84
C LEU A 70 12.91 14.47 -5.70
N GLU A 71 14.07 15.07 -5.69
CA GLU A 71 15.24 14.66 -6.48
C GLU A 71 16.10 13.61 -5.74
N THR A 72 16.07 13.63 -4.40
CA THR A 72 16.92 12.77 -3.54
C THR A 72 16.11 11.82 -2.67
N LEU A 73 14.93 11.43 -3.12
CA LEU A 73 13.97 10.60 -2.37
C LEU A 73 14.55 9.31 -1.79
N ASP A 74 15.46 8.66 -2.52
CA ASP A 74 15.96 7.34 -2.17
C ASP A 74 17.27 7.32 -1.38
N GLU A 75 17.99 8.46 -1.25
CA GLU A 75 19.33 8.45 -0.64
C GLU A 75 19.30 8.08 0.84
N LYS A 76 18.44 8.68 1.63
CA LYS A 76 18.24 8.30 3.05
C LYS A 76 17.72 6.86 3.17
N TRP A 77 16.85 6.44 2.25
CA TRP A 77 16.29 5.10 2.26
C TRP A 77 17.32 4.04 1.94
N LYS A 78 18.26 4.31 1.02
CA LYS A 78 19.42 3.44 0.76
C LYS A 78 20.30 3.31 1.99
N ALA A 79 20.64 4.43 2.62
CA ALA A 79 21.45 4.44 3.84
C ALA A 79 20.76 3.75 5.01
N GLY A 80 19.43 3.82 5.08
CA GLY A 80 18.60 3.18 6.11
C GLY A 80 18.41 1.67 5.91
N SER A 81 18.69 1.15 4.69
CA SER A 81 18.40 -0.24 4.34
C SER A 81 19.10 -1.23 5.26
N PHE A 82 18.33 -1.93 6.12
CA PHE A 82 18.78 -2.88 7.15
C PHE A 82 19.83 -2.35 8.12
N ARG A 83 19.95 -1.01 8.26
CA ARG A 83 21.04 -0.35 9.00
C ARG A 83 21.32 -0.93 10.39
N TYR A 84 20.27 -1.32 11.12
CA TYR A 84 20.40 -1.87 12.47
C TYR A 84 20.42 -3.42 12.49
N LEU A 85 19.75 -4.05 11.55
CA LEU A 85 19.67 -5.51 11.47
C LEU A 85 20.93 -6.11 10.85
N MET A 86 21.47 -5.45 9.83
CA MET A 86 22.64 -5.88 9.06
C MET A 86 23.44 -4.66 8.57
N PRO A 87 24.28 -4.06 9.42
CA PRO A 87 25.04 -2.85 9.06
C PRO A 87 25.94 -2.98 7.84
N ASP A 88 26.33 -4.20 7.49
CA ASP A 88 27.13 -4.54 6.30
C ASP A 88 26.29 -4.88 5.06
N PHE A 89 24.97 -4.64 5.09
CA PHE A 89 24.05 -4.96 3.99
C PHE A 89 24.49 -4.33 2.66
N ARG A 90 24.66 -3.00 2.64
CA ARG A 90 25.02 -2.26 1.41
C ARG A 90 26.37 -2.73 0.80
N PRO A 91 27.47 -2.86 1.55
CA PRO A 91 28.71 -3.45 1.06
C PRO A 91 28.56 -4.88 0.53
N ARG A 92 27.76 -5.72 1.18
CA ARG A 92 27.50 -7.08 0.75
C ARG A 92 26.75 -7.12 -0.58
N VAL A 93 25.71 -6.30 -0.75
CA VAL A 93 25.00 -6.17 -2.02
C VAL A 93 25.96 -5.73 -3.13
N HIS A 94 26.77 -4.69 -2.89
CA HIS A 94 27.75 -4.21 -3.86
C HIS A 94 28.81 -5.25 -4.22
N SER A 95 29.08 -6.21 -3.33
CA SER A 95 29.97 -7.34 -3.62
C SER A 95 29.31 -8.45 -4.46
N GLY A 96 28.02 -8.30 -4.84
CA GLY A 96 27.26 -9.26 -5.64
C GLY A 96 26.36 -10.21 -4.85
N GLN A 97 26.15 -9.98 -3.56
CA GLN A 97 25.12 -10.70 -2.78
C GLN A 97 23.76 -10.04 -2.98
N THR A 98 23.15 -10.29 -4.14
CA THR A 98 21.91 -9.62 -4.58
C THR A 98 20.64 -10.47 -4.40
N PHE A 99 20.77 -11.71 -3.96
CA PHE A 99 19.64 -12.58 -3.61
C PHE A 99 19.43 -12.55 -2.10
N VAL A 100 18.54 -11.65 -1.64
CA VAL A 100 18.22 -11.51 -0.22
C VAL A 100 17.25 -12.61 0.20
N ILE A 101 17.66 -13.46 1.14
CA ILE A 101 16.89 -14.61 1.62
C ILE A 101 16.41 -14.35 3.05
N ALA A 102 15.11 -14.36 3.26
CA ALA A 102 14.47 -14.17 4.57
C ALA A 102 13.49 -15.30 4.88
N GLY A 103 13.14 -15.47 6.15
CA GLY A 103 12.14 -16.42 6.59
C GLY A 103 10.70 -16.03 6.22
N ASP A 104 9.74 -16.51 7.00
CA ASP A 104 8.33 -16.20 6.82
C ASP A 104 7.99 -14.77 7.30
N ARG A 105 6.91 -14.20 6.76
CA ARG A 105 6.38 -12.88 7.15
C ARG A 105 7.40 -11.75 6.99
N PHE A 106 7.95 -11.64 5.77
CA PHE A 106 8.88 -10.58 5.42
C PHE A 106 8.16 -9.25 5.17
N ALA A 107 8.74 -8.15 5.64
CA ALA A 107 8.28 -6.77 5.43
C ALA A 107 6.83 -6.52 5.90
N ILE A 108 6.49 -7.05 7.06
CA ILE A 108 5.21 -6.84 7.74
C ILE A 108 5.20 -5.48 8.47
N GLY A 109 4.02 -4.99 8.86
CA GLY A 109 3.85 -3.76 9.63
C GLY A 109 3.47 -2.55 8.79
N SER A 110 4.13 -1.42 9.00
CA SER A 110 3.77 -0.13 8.40
C SER A 110 3.96 -0.09 6.87
N SER A 111 3.12 0.73 6.20
CA SER A 111 3.19 0.96 4.76
C SER A 111 4.37 1.85 4.36
N ARG A 112 5.58 1.34 4.46
CA ARG A 112 6.81 2.07 4.10
C ARG A 112 7.26 1.71 2.70
N GLU A 113 6.82 2.47 1.72
CA GLU A 113 7.27 2.30 0.34
C GLU A 113 8.75 2.66 0.16
N MET A 114 9.28 3.46 1.08
CA MET A 114 10.71 3.75 1.19
C MET A 114 11.55 2.49 1.31
N SER A 115 11.02 1.43 1.94
CA SER A 115 11.74 0.16 2.09
C SER A 115 12.04 -0.51 0.75
N PRO A 116 11.08 -0.82 -0.14
CA PRO A 116 11.42 -1.38 -1.45
C PRO A 116 12.19 -0.41 -2.34
N ALA A 117 11.95 0.91 -2.23
CA ALA A 117 12.68 1.92 -2.99
C ALA A 117 14.17 1.97 -2.57
N GLY A 118 14.45 1.98 -1.27
CA GLY A 118 15.81 1.95 -0.74
C GLY A 118 16.58 0.68 -1.11
N LEU A 119 15.94 -0.49 -0.93
CA LEU A 119 16.54 -1.78 -1.30
C LEU A 119 16.89 -1.85 -2.78
N LYS A 120 15.97 -1.42 -3.66
CA LYS A 120 16.21 -1.33 -5.09
C LYS A 120 17.35 -0.37 -5.40
N GLY A 121 17.34 0.83 -4.81
CA GLY A 121 18.37 1.84 -4.99
C GLY A 121 19.76 1.36 -4.58
N VAL A 122 19.90 0.58 -3.50
CA VAL A 122 21.16 -0.01 -3.07
C VAL A 122 21.77 -0.94 -4.13
N ALA A 123 20.96 -1.73 -4.82
CA ALA A 123 21.47 -2.58 -5.90
C ALA A 123 21.80 -1.77 -7.16
N GLU A 124 20.91 -0.85 -7.56
CA GLU A 124 21.06 -0.05 -8.77
C GLU A 124 22.30 0.87 -8.76
N GLU A 125 22.68 1.42 -7.61
CA GLU A 125 23.90 2.25 -7.51
C GLU A 125 25.19 1.48 -7.81
N ALA A 126 25.16 0.14 -7.67
CA ALA A 126 26.25 -0.77 -8.07
C ALA A 126 26.05 -1.36 -9.48
N GLY A 127 25.03 -0.92 -10.22
CA GLY A 127 24.67 -1.48 -11.53
C GLY A 127 24.11 -2.89 -11.47
N LEU A 128 23.53 -3.29 -10.32
CA LEU A 128 23.01 -4.63 -10.05
C LEU A 128 21.48 -4.60 -9.90
N GLU A 129 20.86 -5.76 -10.03
CA GLU A 129 19.43 -5.97 -9.72
C GLU A 129 19.29 -6.90 -8.52
N MET A 130 18.33 -6.59 -7.63
CA MET A 130 18.09 -7.36 -6.42
C MET A 130 16.87 -8.25 -6.56
N VAL A 131 16.96 -9.46 -6.01
CA VAL A 131 15.85 -10.42 -5.87
C VAL A 131 15.67 -10.73 -4.39
N ILE A 132 14.47 -10.51 -3.87
CA ILE A 132 14.12 -10.86 -2.49
C ILE A 132 13.31 -12.15 -2.51
N ILE A 133 13.78 -13.17 -1.81
CA ILE A 133 13.10 -14.47 -1.67
C ILE A 133 12.72 -14.65 -0.20
N CYS A 134 11.44 -14.80 0.08
CA CYS A 134 10.95 -15.10 1.43
C CYS A 134 10.12 -16.39 1.45
N GLY A 135 9.76 -16.83 2.66
CA GLY A 135 8.93 -18.00 2.88
C GLY A 135 7.49 -17.82 2.40
N ASN A 136 6.53 -18.15 3.24
CA ASN A 136 5.11 -18.23 2.83
C ASN A 136 4.40 -16.88 2.74
N ASN A 137 4.81 -15.89 3.53
CA ASN A 137 4.11 -14.63 3.65
C ASN A 137 5.04 -13.42 3.48
N MET A 138 4.54 -12.43 2.78
CA MET A 138 5.15 -11.11 2.64
C MET A 138 4.08 -10.06 2.90
N GLY A 139 4.45 -8.95 3.53
CA GLY A 139 3.52 -7.83 3.75
C GLY A 139 2.90 -7.36 2.43
N ASP A 140 1.57 -7.31 2.35
CA ASP A 140 0.85 -7.01 1.10
C ASP A 140 1.24 -5.65 0.50
N ILE A 141 1.43 -4.64 1.35
CA ILE A 141 1.81 -3.30 0.91
C ILE A 141 3.22 -3.31 0.34
N PHE A 142 4.18 -3.93 1.04
CA PHE A 142 5.56 -4.06 0.55
C PHE A 142 5.61 -4.81 -0.77
N ARG A 143 4.91 -5.94 -0.88
CA ARG A 143 4.84 -6.76 -2.10
C ARG A 143 4.30 -5.95 -3.28
N ARG A 144 3.20 -5.22 -3.09
CA ARG A 144 2.59 -4.37 -4.11
C ARG A 144 3.53 -3.24 -4.53
N ASN A 145 4.14 -2.56 -3.57
CA ASN A 145 5.07 -1.48 -3.84
C ASN A 145 6.32 -1.98 -4.58
N SER A 146 6.82 -3.16 -4.22
CA SER A 146 7.94 -3.79 -4.93
C SER A 146 7.61 -4.02 -6.41
N PHE A 147 6.43 -4.55 -6.74
CA PHE A 147 5.99 -4.70 -8.13
C PHE A 147 5.84 -3.35 -8.84
N ASN A 148 5.30 -2.36 -8.14
CA ASN A 148 5.15 -1.02 -8.69
C ASN A 148 6.49 -0.39 -9.07
N LEU A 149 7.51 -0.61 -8.25
CA LEU A 149 8.86 -0.07 -8.44
C LEU A 149 9.75 -0.96 -9.34
N GLY A 150 9.30 -2.18 -9.65
CA GLY A 150 10.11 -3.14 -10.41
C GLY A 150 11.19 -3.85 -9.59
N LEU A 151 11.06 -3.88 -8.25
CA LEU A 151 11.89 -4.72 -7.39
C LEU A 151 11.37 -6.17 -7.47
N HIS A 152 12.28 -7.12 -7.71
CA HIS A 152 11.91 -8.52 -7.78
C HIS A 152 11.68 -9.11 -6.40
N VAL A 153 10.45 -9.52 -6.11
CA VAL A 153 10.07 -10.17 -4.86
C VAL A 153 9.37 -11.50 -5.12
N VAL A 154 9.73 -12.50 -4.38
CA VAL A 154 9.30 -13.88 -4.63
C VAL A 154 9.02 -14.60 -3.32
N GLN A 155 7.86 -15.25 -3.25
CA GLN A 155 7.54 -16.20 -2.18
C GLN A 155 7.90 -17.60 -2.66
N CYS A 156 8.87 -18.22 -2.01
CA CYS A 156 9.36 -19.54 -2.36
C CYS A 156 9.94 -20.28 -1.14
N PRO A 157 9.09 -20.91 -0.31
CA PRO A 157 9.51 -21.57 0.92
C PRO A 157 10.62 -22.60 0.73
N ASP A 158 10.56 -23.38 -0.36
CA ASP A 158 11.54 -24.42 -0.64
C ASP A 158 12.93 -23.83 -0.92
N ALA A 159 12.99 -22.73 -1.68
CA ALA A 159 14.27 -22.04 -1.92
C ALA A 159 14.83 -21.42 -0.63
N VAL A 160 13.95 -20.88 0.24
CA VAL A 160 14.36 -20.37 1.56
C VAL A 160 14.89 -21.48 2.46
N ALA A 161 14.24 -22.64 2.48
CA ALA A 161 14.66 -23.77 3.32
C ALA A 161 16.09 -24.22 2.98
N ASP A 162 16.40 -24.32 1.71
CA ASP A 162 17.68 -24.85 1.21
C ASP A 162 18.83 -23.80 1.23
N ALA A 163 18.53 -22.52 1.01
CA ALA A 163 19.54 -21.49 0.80
C ALA A 163 20.55 -21.38 1.95
N GLN A 164 21.83 -21.26 1.57
CA GLN A 164 22.94 -20.92 2.46
C GLN A 164 23.57 -19.60 2.03
N ASP A 165 24.23 -18.92 2.94
CA ASP A 165 24.92 -17.66 2.63
C ASP A 165 25.99 -17.88 1.56
N ASN A 166 26.04 -16.97 0.57
CA ASN A 166 26.89 -17.09 -0.62
C ASN A 166 26.56 -18.20 -1.63
N ASP A 167 25.49 -18.97 -1.47
CA ASP A 167 25.00 -19.83 -2.55
C ASP A 167 24.76 -19.01 -3.81
N GLU A 168 25.13 -19.53 -4.97
CA GLU A 168 24.87 -18.89 -6.24
C GLU A 168 23.43 -19.18 -6.71
N PHE A 169 22.66 -18.11 -6.95
CA PHE A 169 21.29 -18.18 -7.41
C PHE A 169 21.11 -17.57 -8.79
N THR A 170 20.11 -18.06 -9.49
CA THR A 170 19.55 -17.43 -10.70
C THR A 170 18.07 -17.22 -10.56
N PHE A 171 17.57 -16.14 -11.19
CA PHE A 171 16.16 -15.83 -11.31
C PHE A 171 15.85 -15.41 -12.75
N ASP A 172 14.90 -16.09 -13.37
CA ASP A 172 14.39 -15.71 -14.68
C ASP A 172 13.20 -14.75 -14.48
N PRO A 173 13.32 -13.46 -14.81
CA PRO A 173 12.22 -12.50 -14.62
C PRO A 173 11.02 -12.78 -15.52
N VAL A 174 11.15 -13.54 -16.60
CA VAL A 174 10.05 -13.87 -17.52
C VAL A 174 9.21 -15.02 -16.97
N THR A 175 9.86 -16.15 -16.68
CA THR A 175 9.20 -17.37 -16.19
C THR A 175 9.05 -17.38 -14.67
N ARG A 176 9.79 -16.53 -13.96
CA ARG A 176 9.95 -16.48 -12.50
C ARG A 176 10.61 -17.70 -11.89
N ALA A 177 11.21 -18.56 -12.70
CA ALA A 177 11.96 -19.72 -12.23
C ALA A 177 13.17 -19.29 -11.38
N ILE A 178 13.38 -19.99 -10.28
CA ILE A 178 14.54 -19.81 -9.39
C ILE A 178 15.38 -21.08 -9.43
N ALA A 179 16.72 -20.92 -9.46
CA ALA A 179 17.62 -22.02 -9.24
C ALA A 179 18.71 -21.65 -8.24
N ASN A 180 19.02 -22.57 -7.33
CA ASN A 180 20.24 -22.56 -6.53
C ASN A 180 21.30 -23.37 -7.29
N VAL A 181 22.20 -22.65 -7.95
CA VAL A 181 23.22 -23.25 -8.82
C VAL A 181 24.23 -24.05 -8.00
N THR A 182 24.62 -23.54 -6.82
CA THR A 182 25.55 -24.20 -5.92
C THR A 182 25.06 -25.59 -5.50
N GLN A 183 23.77 -25.73 -5.27
CA GLN A 183 23.15 -26.98 -4.82
C GLN A 183 22.51 -27.77 -5.96
N SER A 184 22.55 -27.27 -7.20
CA SER A 184 21.94 -27.91 -8.38
C SER A 184 20.43 -28.16 -8.20
N LYS A 185 19.71 -27.21 -7.57
CA LYS A 185 18.26 -27.28 -7.29
C LYS A 185 17.50 -26.20 -8.04
N SER A 186 16.28 -26.51 -8.46
CA SER A 186 15.34 -25.58 -9.07
C SER A 186 14.04 -25.53 -8.30
N TYR A 187 13.41 -24.34 -8.26
CA TYR A 187 12.21 -24.11 -7.45
C TYR A 187 11.14 -23.36 -8.25
N THR A 188 9.88 -23.63 -7.91
CA THR A 188 8.72 -22.94 -8.49
C THR A 188 8.13 -22.00 -7.44
N PRO A 189 8.19 -20.69 -7.65
CA PRO A 189 7.61 -19.71 -6.74
C PRO A 189 6.09 -19.73 -6.71
N VAL A 190 5.51 -19.16 -5.67
CA VAL A 190 4.08 -18.85 -5.61
C VAL A 190 3.72 -17.94 -6.80
N PRO A 191 2.69 -18.27 -7.59
CA PRO A 191 2.31 -17.50 -8.77
C PRO A 191 1.78 -16.11 -8.40
N LEU A 192 1.97 -15.15 -9.31
CA LEU A 192 1.35 -13.83 -9.23
C LEU A 192 -0.12 -13.87 -9.63
N SER A 193 -0.91 -12.92 -9.14
CA SER A 193 -2.23 -12.67 -9.71
C SER A 193 -2.12 -12.14 -11.16
N PRO A 194 -3.16 -12.31 -12.00
CA PRO A 194 -3.12 -11.83 -13.39
C PRO A 194 -2.81 -10.34 -13.51
N LYS A 195 -3.30 -9.52 -12.57
CA LYS A 195 -3.06 -8.06 -12.59
C LYS A 195 -1.67 -7.67 -12.13
N GLU A 196 -1.10 -8.36 -11.16
CA GLU A 196 0.32 -8.16 -10.79
C GLU A 196 1.23 -8.52 -11.96
N GLU A 197 0.89 -9.59 -12.67
CA GLU A 197 1.63 -9.99 -13.87
C GLU A 197 1.48 -8.96 -15.00
N GLU A 198 0.30 -8.36 -15.16
CA GLU A 198 0.06 -7.26 -16.11
C GLU A 198 0.91 -6.03 -15.79
N ILE A 199 0.95 -5.59 -14.52
CA ILE A 199 1.78 -4.45 -14.09
C ILE A 199 3.26 -4.75 -14.32
N ARG A 200 3.72 -5.94 -13.93
CA ARG A 200 5.09 -6.38 -14.11
C ARG A 200 5.50 -6.37 -15.59
N ARG A 201 4.71 -7.02 -16.47
CA ARG A 201 4.94 -7.06 -17.92
C ARG A 201 4.78 -5.69 -18.58
N GLY A 202 3.96 -4.83 -17.99
CA GLY A 202 3.72 -3.47 -18.44
C GLY A 202 4.87 -2.49 -18.19
N GLY A 203 5.93 -2.91 -17.50
CA GLY A 203 7.08 -2.06 -17.17
C GLY A 203 6.91 -1.29 -15.86
N GLY A 204 6.07 -1.81 -14.92
CA GLY A 204 5.80 -1.20 -13.64
C GLY A 204 4.68 -0.16 -13.68
N ILE A 205 4.34 0.38 -12.51
CA ILE A 205 3.15 1.24 -12.34
C ILE A 205 3.27 2.58 -13.09
N PHE A 206 4.47 3.13 -13.25
CA PHE A 206 4.67 4.38 -13.99
C PHE A 206 4.33 4.23 -15.47
N ALA A 207 4.82 3.16 -16.10
CA ALA A 207 4.55 2.87 -17.50
C ALA A 207 3.07 2.55 -17.73
N VAL A 208 2.47 1.75 -16.84
CA VAL A 208 1.03 1.45 -16.84
C VAL A 208 0.23 2.74 -16.67
N GLY A 209 0.58 3.58 -15.69
CA GLY A 209 -0.10 4.85 -15.43
C GLY A 209 -0.09 5.79 -16.63
N ARG A 210 1.06 5.96 -17.31
CA ARG A 210 1.16 6.78 -18.52
C ARG A 210 0.27 6.31 -19.66
N ARG A 211 0.00 5.01 -19.75
CA ARG A 211 -0.96 4.46 -20.72
C ARG A 211 -2.40 4.68 -20.32
N GLU A 212 -2.71 4.37 -19.06
CA GLU A 212 -4.09 4.31 -18.57
C GLU A 212 -4.72 5.67 -18.35
N PHE A 213 -3.99 6.66 -17.82
CA PHE A 213 -4.62 7.94 -17.54
C PHE A 213 -5.09 8.68 -18.79
N ARG A 214 -4.45 8.46 -19.94
CA ARG A 214 -4.91 9.01 -21.22
C ARG A 214 -6.30 8.53 -21.62
N ALA A 215 -6.67 7.31 -21.21
CA ALA A 215 -7.99 6.75 -21.44
C ALA A 215 -9.01 7.21 -20.37
N SER A 216 -8.56 7.46 -19.14
CA SER A 216 -9.44 7.77 -18.01
C SER A 216 -9.91 9.23 -17.93
N VAL A 217 -9.22 10.15 -18.59
CA VAL A 217 -9.44 11.61 -18.49
C VAL A 217 -10.82 12.06 -19.03
N VAL A 218 -11.57 11.22 -19.71
CA VAL A 218 -12.68 11.65 -20.57
C VAL A 218 -14.06 11.37 -20.00
N THR A 219 -14.23 10.43 -19.07
CA THR A 219 -15.58 10.05 -18.60
C THR A 219 -15.66 10.03 -17.07
N PRO A 220 -16.58 10.82 -16.47
CA PRO A 220 -16.86 10.71 -15.05
C PRO A 220 -17.29 9.29 -14.71
N PRO A 221 -16.76 8.67 -13.64
CA PRO A 221 -17.20 7.35 -13.23
C PRO A 221 -18.65 7.40 -12.75
N VAL A 222 -19.45 6.46 -13.24
CA VAL A 222 -20.78 6.20 -12.73
C VAL A 222 -20.67 5.01 -11.78
N LEU A 223 -21.02 5.23 -10.50
CA LEU A 223 -21.11 4.14 -9.53
C LEU A 223 -22.32 3.26 -9.86
N ASP A 224 -22.09 1.96 -9.96
CA ASP A 224 -23.08 0.97 -10.35
C ASP A 224 -23.29 -0.01 -9.19
N TRP A 225 -24.19 0.39 -8.28
CA TRP A 225 -24.52 -0.39 -7.09
C TRP A 225 -25.22 -1.70 -7.44
N PRO A 226 -24.99 -2.78 -6.67
CA PRO A 226 -25.71 -4.03 -6.87
C PRO A 226 -27.20 -3.79 -6.64
N ASP A 227 -28.04 -4.47 -7.43
CA ASP A 227 -29.48 -4.49 -7.16
C ASP A 227 -29.79 -5.19 -5.83
N ALA A 228 -31.04 -5.11 -5.38
CA ALA A 228 -31.44 -5.60 -4.07
C ALA A 228 -31.22 -7.12 -3.88
N GLU A 229 -31.32 -7.92 -4.94
CA GLU A 229 -31.12 -9.37 -4.85
C GLU A 229 -29.62 -9.71 -4.82
N LEU A 230 -28.83 -9.06 -5.64
CA LEU A 230 -27.38 -9.23 -5.64
C LEU A 230 -26.78 -8.73 -4.32
N ALA A 231 -27.24 -7.59 -3.79
CA ALA A 231 -26.78 -7.01 -2.55
C ALA A 231 -26.94 -7.96 -1.34
N LYS A 232 -28.01 -8.76 -1.31
CA LYS A 232 -28.21 -9.78 -0.25
C LYS A 232 -27.13 -10.87 -0.21
N THR A 233 -26.41 -11.06 -1.30
CA THR A 233 -25.33 -12.07 -1.42
C THR A 233 -23.94 -11.48 -1.17
N MET A 234 -23.85 -10.21 -0.85
CA MET A 234 -22.61 -9.46 -0.69
C MET A 234 -22.49 -8.86 0.70
N THR A 235 -21.29 -8.83 1.25
CA THR A 235 -20.95 -8.02 2.42
C THR A 235 -20.93 -6.53 2.07
N THR A 236 -20.93 -5.66 3.08
CA THR A 236 -20.82 -4.20 2.87
C THR A 236 -19.58 -3.84 2.03
N THR A 237 -18.42 -4.44 2.33
CA THR A 237 -17.18 -4.24 1.54
C THR A 237 -17.36 -4.68 0.09
N GLU A 238 -17.97 -5.83 -0.15
CA GLU A 238 -18.19 -6.31 -1.53
C GLU A 238 -19.15 -5.41 -2.30
N GLN A 239 -20.21 -4.91 -1.69
CA GLN A 239 -21.17 -3.99 -2.33
C GLN A 239 -20.48 -2.69 -2.74
N ILE A 240 -19.67 -2.09 -1.86
CA ILE A 240 -18.96 -0.85 -2.15
C ILE A 240 -17.96 -1.08 -3.28
N LEU A 241 -17.11 -2.12 -3.21
CA LEU A 241 -16.12 -2.40 -4.27
C LEU A 241 -16.78 -2.77 -5.61
N TRP A 242 -17.92 -3.44 -5.58
CA TRP A 242 -18.71 -3.69 -6.78
C TRP A 242 -19.19 -2.40 -7.43
N ALA A 243 -19.73 -1.48 -6.64
CA ALA A 243 -20.18 -0.19 -7.15
C ALA A 243 -19.04 0.62 -7.78
N HIS A 244 -17.85 0.56 -7.18
CA HIS A 244 -16.68 1.33 -7.61
C HIS A 244 -15.86 0.67 -8.71
N ARG A 245 -16.18 -0.55 -9.15
CA ARG A 245 -15.41 -1.23 -10.19
C ARG A 245 -15.34 -0.42 -11.49
N VAL A 246 -14.16 -0.33 -12.05
CA VAL A 246 -13.92 0.33 -13.35
C VAL A 246 -14.42 -0.55 -14.49
N ASP A 247 -14.10 -1.85 -14.42
CA ASP A 247 -14.46 -2.84 -15.44
C ASP A 247 -15.93 -3.26 -15.25
N LYS A 248 -16.86 -2.59 -15.96
CA LYS A 248 -18.31 -2.81 -15.80
C LYS A 248 -18.78 -4.14 -16.37
N ASP A 249 -18.01 -4.77 -17.23
CA ASP A 249 -18.24 -6.10 -17.81
C ASP A 249 -17.76 -7.25 -16.93
N LEU A 250 -17.14 -6.95 -15.78
CA LEU A 250 -16.69 -7.97 -14.82
C LEU A 250 -17.87 -8.80 -14.33
N LYS A 251 -17.80 -10.12 -14.54
CA LYS A 251 -18.86 -11.05 -14.12
C LYS A 251 -18.83 -11.26 -12.61
N ARG A 252 -20.01 -11.51 -12.02
CA ARG A 252 -20.11 -11.81 -10.58
C ARG A 252 -19.30 -13.05 -10.19
N SER A 253 -19.19 -14.04 -11.05
CA SER A 253 -18.38 -15.25 -10.84
C SER A 253 -16.88 -14.96 -10.66
N ASP A 254 -16.41 -13.87 -11.26
CA ASP A 254 -15.01 -13.46 -11.23
C ASP A 254 -14.72 -12.47 -10.08
N PHE A 255 -15.76 -11.89 -9.51
CA PHE A 255 -15.70 -11.01 -8.33
C PHE A 255 -15.67 -11.86 -7.05
N LYS A 256 -14.51 -12.39 -6.72
CA LYS A 256 -14.31 -13.33 -5.60
C LYS A 256 -12.98 -13.04 -4.89
N PRO A 257 -12.81 -13.48 -3.64
CA PRO A 257 -11.57 -13.31 -2.90
C PRO A 257 -10.34 -13.77 -3.71
N GLY A 258 -9.30 -12.93 -3.72
CA GLY A 258 -8.07 -13.13 -4.48
C GLY A 258 -8.10 -12.54 -5.90
N ALA A 259 -9.27 -12.17 -6.43
CA ALA A 259 -9.34 -11.45 -7.70
C ALA A 259 -8.88 -9.99 -7.51
N THR A 260 -8.07 -9.50 -8.44
CA THR A 260 -7.66 -8.08 -8.46
C THR A 260 -8.56 -7.33 -9.45
N ILE A 261 -9.10 -6.21 -8.98
CA ILE A 261 -9.95 -5.32 -9.76
C ILE A 261 -9.37 -3.91 -9.81
N ARG A 262 -9.81 -3.12 -10.77
CA ARG A 262 -9.65 -1.66 -10.76
C ARG A 262 -10.87 -1.04 -10.05
N ALA A 263 -10.64 -0.19 -9.07
CA ALA A 263 -11.71 0.46 -8.32
C ALA A 263 -11.50 1.97 -8.22
N TYR A 264 -12.50 2.75 -8.60
CA TYR A 264 -12.50 4.20 -8.40
C TYR A 264 -12.42 4.55 -6.93
N ALA A 265 -11.63 5.58 -6.61
CA ALA A 265 -11.53 6.11 -5.26
C ALA A 265 -12.34 7.40 -5.11
N ASP A 266 -12.98 7.59 -3.95
CA ASP A 266 -13.70 8.81 -3.62
C ASP A 266 -12.79 9.87 -2.99
N LEU A 267 -11.78 9.42 -2.26
CA LEU A 267 -10.76 10.26 -1.64
C LEU A 267 -9.43 9.50 -1.64
N LEU A 268 -8.34 10.20 -1.90
CA LEU A 268 -6.98 9.68 -1.96
C LEU A 268 -6.07 10.52 -1.05
N PRO A 269 -6.11 10.30 0.27
CA PRO A 269 -5.38 11.12 1.22
C PRO A 269 -3.95 10.63 1.45
N ALA A 270 -3.01 11.58 1.58
CA ALA A 270 -1.63 11.37 2.00
C ALA A 270 -1.34 12.14 3.29
N SER A 271 -0.43 11.62 4.11
CA SER A 271 0.22 12.39 5.17
C SER A 271 1.47 13.11 4.63
N ASP A 272 2.03 14.03 5.40
CA ASP A 272 3.33 14.65 5.10
C ASP A 272 4.46 13.61 4.95
N GLY A 273 4.36 12.47 5.64
CA GLY A 273 5.32 11.36 5.51
C GLY A 273 5.27 10.63 4.18
N THR A 274 4.13 10.64 3.49
CA THR A 274 3.91 9.85 2.27
C THR A 274 3.63 10.71 1.03
N ALA A 275 3.26 11.97 1.22
CA ALA A 275 2.98 12.90 0.14
C ALA A 275 4.18 13.09 -0.81
N PRO A 276 5.44 13.26 -0.36
CA PRO A 276 6.55 13.51 -1.28
C PRO A 276 6.70 12.43 -2.34
N PHE A 277 6.66 11.16 -1.96
CA PHE A 277 6.78 10.07 -2.94
C PHE A 277 5.52 9.88 -3.78
N SER A 278 4.34 10.16 -3.24
CA SER A 278 3.09 10.18 -4.02
C SER A 278 3.13 11.27 -5.09
N ILE A 279 3.65 12.46 -4.74
CA ILE A 279 3.85 13.59 -5.66
C ILE A 279 4.87 13.24 -6.74
N HIS A 280 6.00 12.63 -6.35
CA HIS A 280 6.99 12.14 -7.31
C HIS A 280 6.36 11.20 -8.33
N THR A 281 5.61 10.21 -7.87
CA THR A 281 4.90 9.24 -8.73
C THR A 281 3.90 9.93 -9.65
N PHE A 282 3.08 10.83 -9.11
CA PHE A 282 2.14 11.63 -9.90
C PHE A 282 2.85 12.41 -11.01
N ASN A 283 3.96 13.08 -10.68
CA ASN A 283 4.75 13.84 -11.64
C ASN A 283 5.40 12.95 -12.71
N GLN A 284 5.89 11.76 -12.35
CA GLN A 284 6.43 10.80 -13.31
C GLN A 284 5.37 10.30 -14.30
N ILE A 285 4.14 10.17 -13.88
CA ILE A 285 3.03 9.70 -14.73
C ILE A 285 2.48 10.84 -15.58
N THR A 286 2.22 11.99 -14.99
CA THR A 286 1.43 13.10 -15.59
C THR A 286 2.28 14.28 -16.08
N GLY A 287 3.56 14.34 -15.69
CA GLY A 287 4.38 15.53 -15.85
C GLY A 287 3.89 16.72 -15.03
N GLY A 288 3.09 16.50 -13.99
CA GLY A 288 2.47 17.55 -13.18
C GLY A 288 1.43 18.38 -13.94
N LYS A 289 0.87 17.85 -15.04
CA LYS A 289 -0.01 18.57 -15.99
C LYS A 289 -1.51 18.31 -15.77
N LEU A 290 -1.86 17.47 -14.80
CA LEU A 290 -3.23 17.19 -14.40
C LEU A 290 -3.55 17.80 -13.02
N ILE A 291 -4.83 18.01 -12.77
CA ILE A 291 -5.38 18.46 -11.48
C ILE A 291 -6.51 17.52 -11.05
N TYR A 292 -6.46 17.08 -9.80
CA TYR A 292 -7.53 16.34 -9.10
C TYR A 292 -7.97 17.08 -7.82
N PRO A 293 -8.64 18.23 -7.93
CA PRO A 293 -8.88 19.10 -6.78
C PRO A 293 -9.81 18.53 -5.71
N ARG A 294 -10.54 17.45 -6.01
CA ARG A 294 -11.51 16.85 -5.08
C ARG A 294 -11.26 15.39 -4.70
N GLN A 295 -10.23 14.77 -5.23
CA GLN A 295 -9.87 13.39 -4.88
C GLN A 295 -8.56 13.31 -4.11
N ALA A 296 -7.60 14.16 -4.45
CA ALA A 296 -6.33 14.24 -3.74
C ALA A 296 -6.51 15.07 -2.47
N ALA A 297 -5.97 14.58 -1.37
CA ALA A 297 -5.92 15.30 -0.11
C ALA A 297 -4.56 15.10 0.57
N VAL A 298 -4.10 16.09 1.31
CA VAL A 298 -2.84 16.04 2.06
C VAL A 298 -3.07 16.60 3.46
N ALA A 299 -2.62 15.85 4.48
CA ALA A 299 -2.61 16.32 5.86
C ALA A 299 -1.19 16.33 6.42
N ASN A 300 -0.78 17.44 7.01
CA ASN A 300 0.50 17.55 7.70
C ASN A 300 0.31 17.24 9.18
N ASP A 301 0.62 16.01 9.60
CA ASP A 301 0.35 15.52 10.96
C ASP A 301 1.44 14.61 11.56
N HIS A 302 2.42 14.15 10.78
CA HIS A 302 3.47 13.24 11.25
C HIS A 302 4.78 13.95 11.59
N PHE A 303 5.24 14.87 10.74
CA PHE A 303 6.52 15.55 10.84
C PHE A 303 6.36 17.04 11.14
N VAL A 304 5.47 17.36 12.07
CA VAL A 304 5.12 18.73 12.41
C VAL A 304 5.66 19.11 13.79
N PHE A 305 6.04 20.38 13.95
CA PHE A 305 6.51 20.95 15.24
C PHE A 305 7.74 20.27 15.85
N THR A 306 8.55 19.62 15.02
CA THR A 306 9.74 18.88 15.49
C THR A 306 10.95 19.80 15.70
N GLY A 307 10.96 20.98 15.09
CA GLY A 307 12.08 21.91 15.10
C GLY A 307 13.26 21.44 14.24
N LYS A 308 13.03 20.51 13.30
CA LYS A 308 14.04 20.02 12.38
C LYS A 308 13.79 20.55 10.97
N ASP A 309 14.82 21.11 10.34
CA ASP A 309 14.75 21.64 8.96
C ASP A 309 14.30 20.59 7.95
N GLU A 310 14.67 19.32 8.17
CA GLU A 310 14.30 18.18 7.31
C GLU A 310 12.80 17.96 7.28
N ASP A 311 12.16 18.00 8.45
CA ASP A 311 10.72 17.81 8.62
C ASP A 311 9.95 19.00 8.04
N ASP A 312 10.47 20.24 8.21
CA ASP A 312 9.90 21.43 7.60
C ASP A 312 9.97 21.38 6.06
N LYS A 313 11.04 20.84 5.49
CA LYS A 313 11.13 20.60 4.04
C LYS A 313 10.12 19.58 3.58
N GLN A 314 9.90 18.50 4.33
CA GLN A 314 8.91 17.47 4.04
C GLN A 314 7.50 18.07 3.97
N THR A 315 7.12 18.85 4.95
CA THR A 315 5.81 19.53 4.97
C THR A 315 5.68 20.56 3.85
N SER A 316 6.78 21.24 3.49
CA SER A 316 6.82 22.22 2.38
C SER A 316 6.51 21.57 1.03
N ILE A 317 7.03 20.37 0.76
CA ILE A 317 6.74 19.64 -0.48
C ILE A 317 5.22 19.42 -0.63
N GLY A 318 4.54 18.97 0.43
CA GLY A 318 3.08 18.79 0.45
C GLY A 318 2.32 20.10 0.23
N ARG A 319 2.79 21.20 0.85
CA ARG A 319 2.18 22.54 0.70
C ARG A 319 2.30 23.08 -0.72
N GLU A 320 3.48 22.97 -1.31
CA GLU A 320 3.73 23.40 -2.69
C GLU A 320 2.88 22.62 -3.69
N PHE A 321 2.76 21.30 -3.48
CA PHE A 321 1.89 20.47 -4.30
C PHE A 321 0.42 20.86 -4.13
N ALA A 322 -0.05 21.07 -2.91
CA ALA A 322 -1.41 21.50 -2.64
C ALA A 322 -1.74 22.82 -3.36
N ALA A 323 -0.82 23.78 -3.30
CA ALA A 323 -0.96 25.06 -4.02
C ALA A 323 -1.00 24.83 -5.55
N ALA A 324 -0.09 24.01 -6.09
CA ALA A 324 -0.04 23.67 -7.52
C ALA A 324 -1.29 22.92 -8.01
N GLN A 325 -1.92 22.13 -7.14
CA GLN A 325 -3.16 21.41 -7.40
C GLN A 325 -4.41 22.20 -7.06
N GLN A 326 -4.28 23.42 -6.57
CA GLN A 326 -5.40 24.27 -6.12
C GLN A 326 -6.23 23.60 -5.01
N MET A 327 -5.55 22.83 -4.16
CA MET A 327 -6.18 22.25 -2.98
C MET A 327 -6.36 23.32 -1.92
N ALA A 328 -7.57 23.41 -1.40
CA ALA A 328 -7.91 24.25 -0.27
C ALA A 328 -8.47 23.37 0.84
N LYS A 329 -8.66 23.92 2.04
CA LYS A 329 -9.42 23.25 3.08
C LYS A 329 -10.80 22.86 2.54
N PRO A 330 -11.29 21.66 2.83
CA PRO A 330 -10.72 20.68 3.75
C PRO A 330 -9.75 19.65 3.10
N TYR A 331 -9.39 19.77 1.82
CA TYR A 331 -8.52 18.80 1.14
C TYR A 331 -7.04 18.95 1.48
N TYR A 332 -6.65 20.08 2.03
CA TYR A 332 -5.33 20.32 2.56
C TYR A 332 -5.43 20.76 4.03
N ALA A 333 -4.74 20.04 4.91
CA ALA A 333 -4.63 20.35 6.32
C ALA A 333 -3.23 20.86 6.64
N ASP A 334 -3.15 22.07 7.22
CA ASP A 334 -1.90 22.66 7.71
C ASP A 334 -1.43 21.93 8.99
N PRO A 335 -0.14 22.07 9.36
CA PRO A 335 0.33 21.67 10.67
C PRO A 335 -0.55 22.23 11.79
N GLY A 336 -1.12 21.35 12.64
CA GLY A 336 -1.98 21.72 13.74
C GLY A 336 -3.49 21.70 13.46
N ASP A 337 -3.93 21.54 12.22
CA ASP A 337 -5.35 21.42 11.90
C ASP A 337 -5.99 20.12 12.44
N GLY A 338 -5.23 19.04 12.53
CA GLY A 338 -5.69 17.76 13.06
C GLY A 338 -4.91 16.56 12.57
N ILE A 339 -5.22 15.41 13.13
CA ILE A 339 -4.65 14.13 12.73
C ILE A 339 -5.39 13.59 11.53
N PHE A 340 -4.69 13.14 10.52
CA PHE A 340 -5.16 12.55 9.26
C PHE A 340 -6.44 11.72 9.38
N HIS A 341 -6.48 10.78 10.34
CA HIS A 341 -7.57 9.82 10.49
C HIS A 341 -8.83 10.39 11.15
N PHE A 342 -8.76 11.57 11.75
CA PHE A 342 -9.88 12.28 12.36
C PHE A 342 -10.25 13.53 11.58
N TYR A 343 -9.28 14.27 11.06
CA TYR A 343 -9.50 15.51 10.34
C TYR A 343 -10.46 15.33 9.16
N PHE A 344 -10.18 14.39 8.25
CA PHE A 344 -11.03 14.22 7.07
C PHE A 344 -12.46 13.76 7.37
N PRO A 345 -12.72 12.84 8.32
CA PRO A 345 -14.06 12.55 8.78
C PRO A 345 -14.78 13.75 9.37
N GLU A 346 -14.12 14.52 10.25
CA GLU A 346 -14.69 15.70 10.91
C GLU A 346 -14.98 16.84 9.92
N GLN A 347 -14.28 16.87 8.80
CA GLN A 347 -14.55 17.80 7.71
C GLN A 347 -15.62 17.29 6.72
N GLY A 348 -16.26 16.15 6.99
CA GLY A 348 -17.30 15.57 6.13
C GLY A 348 -16.79 15.02 4.80
N LEU A 349 -15.49 14.73 4.67
CA LEU A 349 -14.92 14.13 3.46
C LEU A 349 -15.03 12.61 3.43
N VAL A 350 -15.25 11.98 4.56
CA VAL A 350 -15.40 10.52 4.69
C VAL A 350 -16.87 10.22 4.92
N LEU A 351 -17.55 9.60 3.98
CA LEU A 351 -18.97 9.29 4.02
C LEU A 351 -19.23 7.79 3.84
N PRO A 352 -20.36 7.27 4.38
CA PRO A 352 -20.75 5.88 4.16
C PRO A 352 -20.80 5.51 2.67
N GLY A 353 -20.33 4.30 2.35
CA GLY A 353 -20.35 3.80 0.99
C GLY A 353 -19.19 4.28 0.10
N GLN A 354 -18.25 5.04 0.62
CA GLN A 354 -17.06 5.47 -0.12
C GLN A 354 -15.94 4.42 -0.09
N PHE A 355 -15.07 4.49 -1.10
CA PHE A 355 -13.79 3.77 -1.16
C PHE A 355 -12.63 4.76 -1.06
N ILE A 356 -11.85 4.65 0.01
CA ILE A 356 -10.81 5.63 0.41
C ILE A 356 -9.47 4.91 0.62
N PRO A 357 -8.68 4.71 -0.44
CA PRO A 357 -7.29 4.28 -0.30
C PRO A 357 -6.41 5.44 0.17
N GLY A 358 -5.87 5.36 1.38
CA GLY A 358 -4.96 6.37 1.91
C GLY A 358 -3.53 5.87 2.01
N ALA A 359 -2.55 6.74 1.79
CA ALA A 359 -1.14 6.39 1.90
C ALA A 359 -0.67 6.37 3.36
N ASP A 360 -1.45 5.69 4.20
CA ASP A 360 -1.14 5.40 5.59
C ASP A 360 -1.77 4.07 5.99
N SER A 361 -1.06 3.26 6.77
CA SER A 361 -1.55 1.93 7.19
C SER A 361 -2.82 1.99 8.01
N HIS A 362 -3.05 3.10 8.74
CA HIS A 362 -4.21 3.32 9.59
C HIS A 362 -5.38 4.00 8.88
N SER A 363 -5.34 4.20 7.57
CA SER A 363 -6.50 4.66 6.76
C SER A 363 -7.73 3.75 6.93
N ARG A 364 -7.54 2.56 7.49
CA ARG A 364 -8.60 1.65 7.92
C ARG A 364 -9.58 2.28 8.92
N ALA A 365 -9.17 3.34 9.64
CA ALA A 365 -10.01 4.13 10.54
C ALA A 365 -11.32 4.61 9.89
N TYR A 366 -11.30 4.88 8.58
CA TYR A 366 -12.47 5.33 7.83
C TYR A 366 -13.61 4.30 7.79
N GLY A 367 -13.29 3.03 8.09
CA GLY A 367 -14.29 1.98 8.24
C GLY A 367 -15.26 2.18 9.40
N ALA A 368 -14.92 2.97 10.40
CA ALA A 368 -15.83 3.38 11.47
C ALA A 368 -17.05 4.13 10.95
N TYR A 369 -16.86 4.88 9.88
CA TYR A 369 -17.84 5.77 9.27
C TYR A 369 -18.61 5.12 8.10
N GLY A 370 -18.50 3.81 7.93
CA GLY A 370 -19.18 3.09 6.86
C GLY A 370 -18.51 3.20 5.48
N ALA A 371 -17.27 3.69 5.41
CA ALA A 371 -16.45 3.71 4.21
C ALA A 371 -15.46 2.52 4.19
N ILE A 372 -14.99 2.13 3.02
CA ILE A 372 -13.83 1.25 2.94
C ILE A 372 -12.57 2.12 3.00
N GLY A 373 -11.90 2.12 4.14
CA GLY A 373 -10.56 2.66 4.27
C GLY A 373 -9.51 1.55 4.13
N ILE A 374 -8.53 1.72 3.28
CA ILE A 374 -7.39 0.81 3.14
C ILE A 374 -6.07 1.57 3.11
N GLY A 375 -5.04 0.97 3.71
CA GLY A 375 -3.68 1.46 3.57
C GLY A 375 -3.08 1.07 2.22
N VAL A 376 -2.50 2.04 1.52
CA VAL A 376 -1.77 1.81 0.27
C VAL A 376 -0.41 2.49 0.32
N GLY A 377 0.50 2.12 -0.57
CA GLY A 377 1.78 2.81 -0.71
C GLY A 377 1.65 4.10 -1.53
N SER A 378 2.68 4.92 -1.43
CA SER A 378 2.76 6.22 -2.10
C SER A 378 2.70 6.11 -3.63
N THR A 379 3.28 5.06 -4.24
CA THR A 379 3.17 4.83 -5.70
C THR A 379 1.75 4.48 -6.11
N THR A 380 1.05 3.67 -5.32
CA THR A 380 -0.36 3.37 -5.57
C THR A 380 -1.22 4.62 -5.45
N LEU A 381 -0.93 5.48 -4.44
CA LEU A 381 -1.65 6.73 -4.26
C LEU A 381 -1.39 7.71 -5.42
N GLY A 382 -0.13 7.93 -5.80
CA GLY A 382 0.24 8.81 -6.93
C GLY A 382 -0.33 8.32 -8.26
N PHE A 383 -0.42 6.99 -8.45
CA PHE A 383 -1.15 6.39 -9.57
C PHE A 383 -2.65 6.72 -9.49
N GLY A 384 -3.27 6.58 -8.30
CA GLY A 384 -4.66 6.94 -8.08
C GLY A 384 -4.94 8.42 -8.32
N TRP A 385 -4.05 9.32 -7.89
CA TRP A 385 -4.13 10.75 -8.23
C TRP A 385 -4.07 11.00 -9.73
N SER A 386 -3.36 10.15 -10.47
CA SER A 386 -3.25 10.26 -11.92
C SER A 386 -4.47 9.74 -12.66
N THR A 387 -5.07 8.65 -12.19
CA THR A 387 -6.09 7.88 -12.93
C THR A 387 -7.49 7.95 -12.35
N GLY A 388 -7.64 8.35 -11.08
CA GLY A 388 -8.90 8.34 -10.34
C GLY A 388 -9.28 6.97 -9.74
N TYR A 389 -8.49 5.93 -9.97
CA TYR A 389 -8.73 4.57 -9.47
C TYR A 389 -7.42 3.88 -9.09
N ILE A 390 -7.52 2.80 -8.38
CA ILE A 390 -6.37 1.94 -8.03
C ILE A 390 -6.67 0.47 -8.37
N TYR A 391 -5.61 -0.33 -8.45
CA TYR A 391 -5.74 -1.79 -8.41
C TYR A 391 -5.88 -2.24 -6.96
N THR A 392 -6.89 -3.06 -6.68
CA THR A 392 -7.09 -3.65 -5.36
C THR A 392 -7.50 -5.11 -5.48
N THR A 393 -7.08 -5.94 -4.51
CA THR A 393 -7.42 -7.37 -4.47
C THR A 393 -8.56 -7.59 -3.50
N LEU A 394 -9.57 -8.33 -3.95
CA LEU A 394 -10.73 -8.65 -3.12
C LEU A 394 -10.33 -9.55 -1.95
N ALA A 395 -10.65 -9.11 -0.76
CA ALA A 395 -10.35 -9.80 0.48
C ALA A 395 -11.35 -10.92 0.79
N LYS A 396 -10.92 -11.91 1.56
CA LYS A 396 -11.83 -12.85 2.23
C LYS A 396 -12.63 -12.09 3.29
N GLN A 397 -13.86 -12.52 3.54
CA GLN A 397 -14.73 -11.85 4.48
C GLN A 397 -14.71 -12.51 5.86
N ARG A 398 -14.61 -11.70 6.91
CA ARG A 398 -14.75 -12.11 8.30
C ARG A 398 -15.80 -11.22 8.97
N ARG A 399 -16.77 -11.82 9.65
CA ARG A 399 -17.78 -11.09 10.39
C ARG A 399 -17.53 -11.20 11.89
N VAL A 400 -17.57 -10.08 12.59
CA VAL A 400 -17.48 -9.99 14.05
C VAL A 400 -18.78 -9.39 14.56
N VAL A 401 -19.46 -10.09 15.44
CA VAL A 401 -20.71 -9.66 16.04
C VAL A 401 -20.50 -9.41 17.52
N PHE A 402 -20.68 -8.15 17.94
CA PHE A 402 -20.66 -7.77 19.34
C PHE A 402 -22.03 -7.98 19.96
N THR A 403 -22.10 -8.76 21.03
CA THR A 403 -23.33 -9.09 21.76
C THR A 403 -23.16 -8.83 23.25
N GLY A 404 -24.27 -8.67 23.97
CA GLY A 404 -24.25 -8.42 25.39
C GLY A 404 -24.01 -6.93 25.72
N LYS A 405 -23.53 -6.64 26.93
CA LYS A 405 -23.26 -5.29 27.41
C LYS A 405 -21.76 -5.06 27.52
N LEU A 406 -21.28 -3.89 27.13
CA LEU A 406 -19.92 -3.48 27.32
C LEU A 406 -19.67 -3.30 28.84
N PRO A 407 -18.67 -3.99 29.43
CA PRO A 407 -18.32 -3.79 30.84
C PRO A 407 -17.85 -2.37 31.11
N ALA A 408 -18.02 -1.91 32.36
CA ALA A 408 -17.44 -0.65 32.80
C ALA A 408 -15.91 -0.65 32.58
N TRP A 409 -15.37 0.49 32.22
CA TRP A 409 -13.94 0.72 31.97
C TRP A 409 -13.35 -0.01 30.75
N VAL A 410 -14.17 -0.65 29.92
CA VAL A 410 -13.74 -1.25 28.64
C VAL A 410 -13.96 -0.25 27.52
N GLY A 411 -12.89 0.11 26.83
CA GLY A 411 -12.91 1.01 25.67
C GLY A 411 -12.68 0.28 24.34
N GLY A 412 -12.71 1.04 23.24
CA GLY A 412 -12.48 0.50 21.90
C GLY A 412 -11.12 -0.18 21.77
N LYS A 413 -10.08 0.33 22.45
CA LYS A 413 -8.75 -0.28 22.42
C LYS A 413 -8.72 -1.64 23.14
N ASP A 414 -9.42 -1.81 24.24
CA ASP A 414 -9.48 -3.11 24.95
C ASP A 414 -10.16 -4.15 24.06
N ILE A 415 -11.22 -3.77 23.36
CA ILE A 415 -11.93 -4.63 22.42
C ILE A 415 -11.00 -5.12 21.31
N VAL A 416 -10.28 -4.22 20.67
CA VAL A 416 -9.40 -4.61 19.55
C VAL A 416 -8.19 -5.39 20.04
N LEU A 417 -7.63 -5.09 21.20
CA LEU A 417 -6.55 -5.87 21.80
C LEU A 417 -7.00 -7.30 22.11
N GLU A 418 -8.24 -7.49 22.57
CA GLU A 418 -8.80 -8.84 22.77
C GLU A 418 -9.01 -9.59 21.44
N LEU A 419 -9.41 -8.90 20.38
CA LEU A 419 -9.48 -9.49 19.04
C LEU A 419 -8.09 -9.94 18.57
N LEU A 420 -7.08 -9.09 18.72
CA LEU A 420 -5.69 -9.40 18.36
C LEU A 420 -5.14 -10.55 19.21
N ARG A 421 -5.48 -10.60 20.51
CA ARG A 421 -5.10 -11.71 21.38
C ARG A 421 -5.67 -13.04 20.89
N ARG A 422 -6.92 -13.06 20.39
CA ARG A 422 -7.59 -14.27 19.88
C ARG A 422 -7.08 -14.68 18.50
N TRP A 423 -6.87 -13.71 17.61
CA TRP A 423 -6.48 -14.00 16.23
C TRP A 423 -4.97 -14.14 16.05
N GLY A 424 -4.19 -13.51 16.92
CA GLY A 424 -2.78 -13.22 16.74
C GLY A 424 -2.58 -11.91 15.98
N ALA A 425 -1.68 -11.07 16.45
CA ALA A 425 -1.26 -9.86 15.75
C ALA A 425 -0.72 -10.23 14.36
N LYS A 426 -1.07 -9.44 13.34
CA LYS A 426 -0.63 -9.64 11.95
C LYS A 426 -1.06 -10.99 11.32
N GLN A 427 -2.16 -11.58 11.79
CA GLN A 427 -2.67 -12.88 11.30
C GLN A 427 -3.98 -12.76 10.48
N SER A 428 -4.41 -11.56 10.16
CA SER A 428 -5.64 -11.33 9.38
C SER A 428 -5.37 -10.82 7.96
N GLN A 429 -4.17 -11.10 7.43
CA GLN A 429 -3.82 -10.77 6.05
C GLN A 429 -4.90 -11.27 5.07
N THR A 430 -5.19 -10.47 4.06
CA THR A 430 -6.23 -10.75 3.05
C THR A 430 -7.66 -10.85 3.60
N MET A 431 -7.92 -10.46 4.86
CA MET A 431 -9.26 -10.44 5.45
C MET A 431 -9.85 -9.05 5.44
N SER A 432 -11.09 -8.91 5.00
CA SER A 432 -11.96 -7.78 5.30
C SER A 432 -12.80 -8.12 6.53
N VAL A 433 -12.80 -7.25 7.52
CA VAL A 433 -13.52 -7.50 8.78
C VAL A 433 -14.75 -6.60 8.84
N GLU A 434 -15.94 -7.20 8.79
CA GLU A 434 -17.21 -6.51 8.98
C GLU A 434 -17.65 -6.63 10.45
N PHE A 435 -17.81 -5.50 11.10
CA PHE A 435 -18.23 -5.40 12.49
C PHE A 435 -19.73 -5.13 12.59
N VAL A 436 -20.41 -5.89 13.42
CA VAL A 436 -21.83 -5.72 13.72
C VAL A 436 -21.97 -5.43 15.21
N ASP A 437 -22.40 -4.22 15.53
CA ASP A 437 -22.75 -3.81 16.88
C ASP A 437 -24.24 -4.03 17.11
N ALA A 438 -24.62 -5.28 17.45
CA ALA A 438 -26.02 -5.67 17.57
C ALA A 438 -26.78 -4.91 18.68
N ALA A 439 -26.07 -4.47 19.70
CA ALA A 439 -26.64 -3.73 20.85
C ALA A 439 -26.50 -2.22 20.71
N LYS A 440 -25.87 -1.72 19.64
CA LYS A 440 -25.64 -0.29 19.34
C LYS A 440 -25.01 0.47 20.52
N GLN A 441 -24.01 -0.12 21.14
CA GLN A 441 -23.36 0.44 22.34
C GLN A 441 -21.92 0.90 22.10
N LEU A 442 -21.41 0.80 20.87
CA LEU A 442 -20.08 1.26 20.50
C LEU A 442 -20.19 2.68 19.90
N PRO A 443 -19.83 3.72 20.66
CA PRO A 443 -19.82 5.08 20.13
C PRO A 443 -18.79 5.22 19.02
N MET A 444 -18.92 6.25 18.17
CA MET A 444 -18.07 6.46 16.99
C MET A 444 -16.59 6.43 17.33
N VAL A 445 -16.17 7.00 18.46
CA VAL A 445 -14.76 6.99 18.90
C VAL A 445 -14.24 5.58 19.18
N TYR A 446 -15.07 4.65 19.65
CA TYR A 446 -14.68 3.26 19.82
C TYR A 446 -14.61 2.53 18.48
N ARG A 447 -15.60 2.78 17.58
CA ARG A 447 -15.60 2.25 16.22
C ARG A 447 -14.36 2.69 15.45
N ASN A 448 -13.97 3.97 15.58
CA ASN A 448 -12.75 4.50 14.96
C ASN A 448 -11.52 3.75 15.48
N THR A 449 -11.36 3.60 16.79
CA THR A 449 -10.24 2.85 17.37
C THR A 449 -10.20 1.40 16.88
N ILE A 450 -11.34 0.70 16.82
CA ILE A 450 -11.43 -0.69 16.39
C ILE A 450 -11.06 -0.82 14.91
N ALA A 451 -11.62 0.02 14.05
CA ALA A 451 -11.35 0.01 12.62
C ALA A 451 -9.89 0.41 12.32
N ASN A 452 -9.37 1.44 12.99
CA ASN A 452 -7.99 1.91 12.89
C ASN A 452 -6.99 0.79 13.17
N MET A 453 -7.13 0.12 14.30
CA MET A 453 -6.21 -0.94 14.73
C MET A 453 -6.37 -2.27 13.98
N MET A 454 -7.21 -2.34 12.96
CA MET A 454 -7.15 -3.44 11.99
C MET A 454 -5.84 -3.41 11.18
N ALA A 455 -5.09 -2.31 11.24
CA ALA A 455 -3.71 -2.25 10.75
C ALA A 455 -2.81 -3.24 11.50
N GLU A 456 -2.94 -3.33 12.83
CA GLU A 456 -2.17 -4.25 13.67
C GLU A 456 -2.54 -5.72 13.45
N ALA A 457 -3.74 -5.97 12.95
CA ALA A 457 -4.16 -7.30 12.47
C ALA A 457 -3.66 -7.60 11.06
N GLU A 458 -3.12 -6.63 10.31
CA GLU A 458 -2.85 -6.65 8.87
C GLU A 458 -4.10 -6.98 8.03
N ALA A 459 -5.29 -6.70 8.56
CA ALA A 459 -6.51 -6.87 7.80
C ALA A 459 -6.57 -5.90 6.61
N PHE A 460 -7.26 -6.27 5.54
CA PHE A 460 -7.51 -5.40 4.38
C PHE A 460 -8.20 -4.11 4.84
N ASN A 461 -9.31 -4.25 5.55
CA ASN A 461 -10.03 -3.16 6.23
C ASN A 461 -10.78 -3.69 7.45
N GLY A 462 -11.32 -2.75 8.26
CA GLY A 462 -12.35 -3.03 9.24
C GLY A 462 -13.50 -2.07 8.99
N ILE A 463 -14.73 -2.54 8.87
CA ILE A 463 -15.88 -1.71 8.52
C ILE A 463 -17.08 -1.96 9.44
N PHE A 464 -17.69 -0.88 9.90
CA PHE A 464 -19.04 -0.89 10.45
C PHE A 464 -20.00 -0.42 9.36
N ALA A 465 -20.99 -1.22 9.04
CA ALA A 465 -22.04 -0.78 8.12
C ALA A 465 -22.76 0.44 8.72
N GLN A 466 -23.25 1.35 7.85
CA GLN A 466 -24.01 2.51 8.27
C GLN A 466 -25.20 2.11 9.16
N ASP A 467 -25.32 2.79 10.28
CA ASP A 467 -26.45 2.66 11.21
C ASP A 467 -26.80 4.03 11.83
N GLU A 468 -27.65 4.03 12.87
CA GLU A 468 -28.06 5.26 13.55
C GLU A 468 -26.89 6.00 14.17
N ILE A 469 -25.91 5.30 14.77
CA ILE A 469 -24.71 5.92 15.38
C ILE A 469 -23.89 6.65 14.31
N THR A 470 -23.79 6.06 13.12
CA THR A 470 -23.12 6.71 11.98
C THR A 470 -23.92 7.95 11.54
N THR A 471 -25.25 7.84 11.49
CA THR A 471 -26.12 8.94 11.07
C THR A 471 -26.13 10.10 12.06
N GLU A 472 -26.09 9.80 13.36
CA GLU A 472 -26.04 10.83 14.42
C GLU A 472 -24.69 11.56 14.47
N TRP A 473 -23.61 10.92 13.99
CA TRP A 473 -22.29 11.55 13.91
C TRP A 473 -22.26 12.69 12.89
N TYR A 474 -22.92 12.53 11.73
CA TYR A 474 -23.00 13.54 10.67
C TYR A 474 -24.15 14.54 10.89
#